data_352ee1ed1db54f7a8eab132889b39ea5
#
_entry.id   352ee1ed1db54f7a8eab132889b39ea5
#
_cell.length_a   1.000
_cell.length_b   1.000
_cell.length_c   1.000
_cell.angle_alpha   90.00
_cell.angle_beta   90.00
_cell.angle_gamma   90.00
#
_symmetry.space_group_name_H-M   'P 1'
#
loop_
_entity.id
_entity.type
_entity.pdbx_description
1 polymer ?
#
loop_
_entity_poly.entity_id
_entity_poly.type
_entity_poly.pdbx_seq_one_letter_code
_entity_poly.pdbx_strand_id
1 'polypeptide(L)' 'MTGPEEKLRLPPGYRLDRSDPDVWTLRRPEGWVVAYFSARGATKEAIEEAAWEDHEGSREEQYP' A
#
# COMPACT_ATOMS: atom_id res chain seq x y z
N MET A 1 13.25 -16.77 6.05
CA MET A 1 13.21 -16.43 5.82
C MET A 1 12.92 -15.67 5.68
N THR A 2 12.75 -15.26 5.62
CA THR A 2 12.66 -14.64 5.49
C THR A 2 12.25 -13.71 5.22
N GLY A 3 12.16 -13.42 5.44
CA GLY A 3 11.83 -12.65 5.25
C GLY A 3 11.12 -11.67 4.90
N PRO A 4 11.43 -11.14 4.35
CA PRO A 4 10.99 -10.02 3.98
C PRO A 4 9.74 -9.98 3.47
N GLU A 5 9.50 -10.82 2.94
CA GLU A 5 8.37 -10.72 2.42
C GLU A 5 7.47 -10.90 3.37
N GLU A 6 7.78 -10.69 4.44
CA GLU A 6 6.90 -10.87 5.29
C GLU A 6 5.70 -10.28 5.02
N LYS A 7 4.63 -10.64 5.50
CA LYS A 7 3.39 -10.22 5.13
C LYS A 7 3.13 -8.84 5.50
N LEU A 8 2.69 -8.07 4.60
CA LEU A 8 2.23 -6.75 4.85
C LEU A 8 0.81 -6.82 5.39
N ARG A 9 0.51 -5.97 6.36
CA ARG A 9 -0.81 -5.94 6.92
C ARG A 9 -1.58 -4.81 6.31
N LEU A 10 -2.14 -5.03 5.18
CA LEU A 10 -2.87 -4.01 4.45
C LEU A 10 -4.36 -4.10 4.71
N PRO A 11 -5.10 -3.01 4.53
CA PRO A 11 -6.56 -3.07 4.65
C PRO A 11 -7.10 -4.03 3.62
N PRO A 12 -8.31 -4.49 3.80
CA PRO A 12 -8.86 -5.53 2.92
C PRO A 12 -8.84 -5.10 1.45
N GLY A 13 -8.31 -5.93 0.62
CA GLY A 13 -8.29 -5.71 -0.81
C GLY A 13 -7.15 -4.85 -1.33
N TYR A 14 -6.45 -4.15 -0.46
CA TYR A 14 -5.31 -3.35 -0.91
C TYR A 14 -4.19 -4.27 -1.33
N ARG A 15 -3.39 -3.83 -2.29
CA ARG A 15 -2.30 -4.65 -2.78
C ARG A 15 -1.10 -3.82 -3.09
N LEU A 16 0.04 -4.43 -3.01
CA LEU A 16 1.30 -3.79 -3.38
C LEU A 16 1.77 -4.42 -4.67
N ASP A 17 1.82 -3.62 -5.73
CA ASP A 17 2.21 -4.08 -7.05
C ASP A 17 3.71 -3.91 -7.19
N ARG A 18 4.42 -5.00 -7.34
CA ARG A 18 5.87 -4.99 -7.44
C ARG A 18 6.35 -5.39 -8.81
N SER A 19 5.54 -5.18 -9.83
CA SER A 19 5.95 -5.59 -11.16
C SER A 19 7.09 -4.75 -11.68
N ASP A 20 7.26 -3.52 -11.19
CA ASP A 20 8.40 -2.72 -11.58
C ASP A 20 9.50 -2.91 -10.53
N PRO A 21 10.71 -3.25 -10.91
CA PRO A 21 11.75 -3.52 -9.92
C PRO A 21 12.20 -2.27 -9.17
N ASP A 22 11.94 -1.10 -9.70
CA ASP A 22 12.40 0.11 -9.06
C ASP A 22 11.32 0.85 -8.31
N VAL A 23 10.08 0.63 -8.65
CA VAL A 23 8.99 1.37 -8.06
C VAL A 23 7.86 0.43 -7.68
N TRP A 24 7.46 0.47 -6.43
CA TRP A 24 6.34 -0.35 -5.98
C TRP A 24 5.12 0.54 -5.88
N THR A 25 3.98 0.05 -6.32
CA THR A 25 2.76 0.81 -6.37
C THR A 25 1.72 0.23 -5.43
N LEU A 26 1.26 1.03 -4.50
CA LEU A 26 0.22 0.60 -3.57
C LEU A 26 -1.13 0.92 -4.21
N ARG A 27 -2.02 -0.07 -4.29
CA ARG A 27 -3.28 0.12 -4.97
C ARG A 27 -4.45 -0.23 -4.08
N ARG A 28 -5.54 0.47 -4.29
CA ARG A 28 -6.80 0.18 -3.62
C ARG A 28 -7.44 -1.06 -4.24
N PRO A 29 -8.43 -1.62 -3.59
CA PRO A 29 -9.09 -2.82 -4.10
C PRO A 29 -9.60 -2.68 -5.52
N GLU A 30 -10.07 -1.48 -5.88
CA GLU A 30 -10.58 -1.32 -7.23
C GLU A 30 -9.47 -1.00 -8.21
N GLY A 31 -8.23 -0.92 -7.79
CA GLY A 31 -7.12 -0.74 -8.70
C GLY A 31 -6.50 0.64 -8.73
N TRP A 32 -7.13 1.62 -8.07
CA TRP A 32 -6.59 2.96 -8.09
C TRP A 32 -5.30 3.05 -7.29
N VAL A 33 -4.41 3.90 -7.73
CA VAL A 33 -3.12 4.06 -7.07
C VAL A 33 -3.26 4.90 -5.82
N VAL A 34 -2.70 4.43 -4.73
CA VAL A 34 -2.65 5.18 -3.50
C VAL A 34 -1.34 5.93 -3.43
N ALA A 35 -0.24 5.25 -3.72
CA ALA A 35 1.07 5.86 -3.58
C ALA A 35 2.11 5.05 -4.30
N TYR A 36 3.24 5.69 -4.62
CA TYR A 36 4.37 5.01 -5.22
C TYR A 36 5.50 5.02 -4.20
N PHE A 37 6.25 3.94 -4.14
CA PHE A 37 7.39 3.84 -3.23
C PHE A 37 8.61 3.40 -4.00
N SER A 38 9.75 3.95 -3.65
CA SER A 38 11.01 3.48 -4.21
C SER A 38 11.29 2.10 -3.63
N ALA A 39 11.56 1.14 -4.47
CA ALA A 39 11.82 -0.21 -3.99
C ALA A 39 12.99 -0.24 -3.05
N ARG A 40 13.96 0.67 -3.24
CA ARG A 40 15.10 0.66 -2.37
C ARG A 40 14.82 1.23 -1.03
N GLY A 41 13.97 2.22 -0.92
CA GLY A 41 13.76 2.88 0.34
C GLY A 41 12.47 2.54 1.03
N ALA A 42 11.65 1.71 0.43
CA ALA A 42 10.35 1.41 1.00
C ALA A 42 10.50 0.56 2.24
N THR A 43 9.70 0.85 3.25
CA THR A 43 9.68 0.01 4.42
C THR A 43 8.28 -0.54 4.59
N LYS A 44 8.19 -1.67 5.27
CA LYS A 44 6.91 -2.27 5.52
C LYS A 44 6.02 -1.30 6.26
N GLU A 45 6.57 -0.62 7.27
CA GLU A 45 5.78 0.29 8.07
C GLU A 45 5.25 1.46 7.26
N ALA A 46 6.05 2.00 6.36
CA ALA A 46 5.61 3.13 5.57
C ALA A 46 4.48 2.72 4.63
N ILE A 47 4.60 1.55 4.05
CA ILE A 47 3.59 1.08 3.13
C ILE A 47 2.29 0.81 3.88
N GLU A 48 2.37 0.17 5.03
CA GLU A 48 1.18 -0.12 5.80
C GLU A 48 0.51 1.16 6.25
N GLU A 49 1.31 2.11 6.70
CA GLU A 49 0.74 3.35 7.18
C GLU A 49 0.02 4.08 6.07
N ALA A 50 0.60 4.13 4.89
CA ALA A 50 -0.03 4.81 3.78
C ALA A 50 -1.36 4.13 3.42
N ALA A 51 -1.38 2.81 3.44
CA ALA A 51 -2.58 2.09 3.08
C ALA A 51 -3.69 2.33 4.09
N TRP A 52 -3.36 2.28 5.36
CA TRP A 52 -4.39 2.46 6.37
C TRP A 52 -4.89 3.89 6.44
N GLU A 53 -4.01 4.85 6.21
CA GLU A 53 -4.44 6.23 6.17
C GLU A 53 -5.37 6.46 4.99
N ASP A 54 -5.07 5.88 3.86
CA ASP A 54 -5.92 6.02 2.70
C ASP A 54 -7.28 5.38 2.96
N HIS A 55 -7.26 4.22 3.56
CA HIS A 55 -8.49 3.49 3.83
C HIS A 55 -9.39 4.28 4.78
N GLU A 56 -8.81 4.85 5.80
CA GLU A 56 -9.59 5.61 6.74
C GLU A 56 -10.03 6.93 6.16
N GLY A 57 -9.20 7.57 5.39
CA GLY A 57 -9.56 8.81 4.78
C GLY A 57 -10.65 8.63 3.75
N SER A 58 -10.62 7.55 3.02
CA SER A 58 -11.66 7.28 2.08
C SER A 58 -12.99 7.17 2.75
N ARG A 59 -13.02 6.54 3.91
CA ARG A 59 -14.27 6.42 4.59
C ARG A 59 -14.77 7.77 5.00
N GLU A 60 -13.88 8.65 5.43
CA GLU A 60 -14.33 9.91 5.86
C GLU A 60 -14.77 10.79 4.74
N GLU A 61 -14.27 10.57 3.58
CA GLU A 61 -14.63 11.36 2.48
C GLU A 61 -15.95 11.04 1.94
N GLN A 62 -16.61 10.07 2.45
CA GLN A 62 -17.81 9.77 1.94
C GLN A 62 -18.89 10.54 2.43
N TYR A 63 -18.81 11.56 3.11
CA TYR A 63 -19.94 12.15 3.59
C TYR A 63 -20.45 13.08 2.61
N PRO A 64 -21.60 13.47 2.71
CA PRO A 64 -22.24 14.32 1.75
C PRO A 64 -21.65 15.67 1.74
#